data_9358719132b5393605d92fb49dbbfb6b
#
_entry.id   9358719132b5393605d92fb49dbbfb6b
#
_cell.length_a   1.000
_cell.length_b   1.000
_cell.length_c   1.000
_cell.angle_alpha   90.00
_cell.angle_beta   90.00
_cell.angle_gamma   90.00
#
_symmetry.space_group_name_H-M   'P 1'
#
loop_
_entity.id
_entity.type
_entity.pdbx_description
1 polymer ?
#
loop_
_entity_poly.entity_id
_entity_poly.type
_entity_poly.pdbx_seq_one_letter_code
_entity_poly.pdbx_strand_id
1 'polypeptide(L)'
;DWGVWERAPLAACWQATGKAPIGSKWVDVNKGDAKQPLIRSRFVVKEIATYKSDDFFAATPPLEALRLLLSMAASSGNDIKVEVLDARKAHLHAFADRTVFVQLPPEEAEAGYCAKLIRCLYGTRDAPKRWEAFLAEQLIAMGFARGRASPCCYYHPALDVRCIVHGDDFVLTGRVQALQEVKAGMHERFLLKELGRLGGGQGELREMRVLNRVIQWTPAGLRYEADPRHAEIVVRGVVGAERSLSAPGTSSKEFEAAPGDGESLLPERTASLFRSFAARANYLALDRPDISQATKELCRRMSAPKAADLRALGRVARYLVGAGRVVYEYPWQSRPVLRVFSDSDFAGCVATRLSTSGGAVMLGTHLLKHWASTQKRITLSSGEAELGAVVRGFSEALGIQSVARDLGVELRPEVHADSSAAIGICRRSGIGKVRHLAVAQLWVQDLVRSKECSLHKVLG
;
A
#
# COMPACT_ATOMS: atom_id res chain seq x y z
N ASP A 1 5.98 -6.22 -33.99
CA ASP A 1 5.59 -7.59 -33.63
C ASP A 1 6.39 -8.02 -32.40
N TRP A 2 5.70 -8.57 -31.36
CA TRP A 2 6.34 -8.99 -30.12
C TRP A 2 6.73 -10.48 -30.11
N GLY A 3 6.30 -11.26 -31.11
CA GLY A 3 6.51 -12.70 -31.12
C GLY A 3 5.97 -13.36 -29.84
N VAL A 4 4.70 -13.08 -29.48
CA VAL A 4 4.14 -13.49 -28.17
C VAL A 4 3.90 -15.00 -28.10
N TRP A 5 3.53 -15.61 -29.24
CA TRP A 5 3.29 -17.05 -29.36
C TRP A 5 3.72 -17.58 -30.73
N GLU A 6 3.89 -18.88 -30.80
CA GLU A 6 3.96 -19.66 -32.05
C GLU A 6 2.70 -20.50 -32.22
N ARG A 7 2.27 -20.72 -33.46
CA ARG A 7 1.18 -21.68 -33.73
C ARG A 7 1.67 -23.09 -33.47
N ALA A 8 0.86 -23.86 -32.79
CA ALA A 8 1.13 -25.26 -32.44
C ALA A 8 -0.10 -26.12 -32.69
N PRO A 9 0.07 -27.36 -33.16
CA PRO A 9 -1.06 -28.29 -33.26
C PRO A 9 -1.69 -28.59 -31.91
N LEU A 10 -3.00 -28.75 -31.85
CA LEU A 10 -3.71 -29.16 -30.62
C LEU A 10 -3.17 -30.48 -30.05
N ALA A 11 -2.73 -31.40 -30.91
CA ALA A 11 -2.09 -32.64 -30.49
C ALA A 11 -0.84 -32.41 -29.65
N ALA A 12 -0.01 -31.40 -29.99
CA ALA A 12 1.17 -31.04 -29.23
C ALA A 12 0.80 -30.50 -27.83
N CYS A 13 -0.28 -29.75 -27.73
CA CYS A 13 -0.81 -29.30 -26.43
C CYS A 13 -1.22 -30.49 -25.54
N TRP A 14 -2.00 -31.42 -26.08
CA TRP A 14 -2.42 -32.62 -25.35
C TRP A 14 -1.24 -33.50 -24.94
N GLN A 15 -0.26 -33.69 -25.83
CA GLN A 15 0.94 -34.48 -25.54
C GLN A 15 1.77 -33.84 -24.41
N ALA A 16 1.92 -32.52 -24.43
CA ALA A 16 2.77 -31.81 -23.46
C ALA A 16 2.08 -31.58 -22.10
N THR A 17 0.77 -31.39 -22.07
CA THR A 17 0.06 -30.94 -20.87
C THR A 17 -1.04 -31.92 -20.37
N GLY A 18 -1.47 -32.86 -21.18
CA GLY A 18 -2.60 -33.75 -20.90
C GLY A 18 -3.96 -33.01 -20.83
N LYS A 19 -4.00 -31.76 -21.32
CA LYS A 19 -5.20 -30.90 -21.20
C LYS A 19 -5.42 -30.09 -22.47
N ALA A 20 -6.64 -29.60 -22.64
CA ALA A 20 -6.95 -28.61 -23.68
C ALA A 20 -6.22 -27.27 -23.44
N PRO A 21 -5.97 -26.49 -24.51
CA PRO A 21 -5.43 -25.14 -24.35
C PRO A 21 -6.26 -24.28 -23.43
N ILE A 22 -5.60 -23.45 -22.62
CA ILE A 22 -6.27 -22.52 -21.70
C ILE A 22 -7.10 -21.51 -22.52
N GLY A 23 -8.32 -21.27 -22.09
CA GLY A 23 -9.20 -20.30 -22.75
C GLY A 23 -8.65 -18.89 -22.71
N SER A 24 -8.97 -18.13 -23.74
CA SER A 24 -8.61 -16.71 -23.86
C SER A 24 -9.84 -15.85 -24.12
N LYS A 25 -9.70 -14.52 -24.02
CA LYS A 25 -10.73 -13.54 -24.41
C LYS A 25 -10.14 -12.15 -24.62
N TRP A 26 -10.84 -11.35 -25.37
CA TRP A 26 -10.65 -9.90 -25.34
C TRP A 26 -11.34 -9.28 -24.13
N VAL A 27 -10.69 -8.29 -23.53
CA VAL A 27 -11.23 -7.46 -22.46
C VAL A 27 -11.11 -6.01 -22.89
N ASP A 28 -12.26 -5.40 -23.15
CA ASP A 28 -12.37 -4.03 -23.55
C ASP A 28 -12.72 -3.15 -22.35
N VAL A 29 -11.96 -2.09 -22.16
CA VAL A 29 -12.17 -1.12 -21.10
C VAL A 29 -12.18 0.29 -21.70
N ASN A 30 -13.27 1.02 -21.47
CA ASN A 30 -13.28 2.44 -21.81
C ASN A 30 -12.46 3.23 -20.79
N LYS A 31 -11.36 3.82 -21.23
CA LYS A 31 -10.49 4.71 -20.44
C LYS A 31 -10.86 6.18 -20.57
N GLY A 32 -11.71 6.52 -21.54
CA GLY A 32 -12.30 7.82 -21.72
C GLY A 32 -13.62 7.96 -20.96
N ASP A 33 -14.43 8.89 -21.36
CA ASP A 33 -15.79 9.11 -20.85
C ASP A 33 -16.88 8.67 -21.84
N ALA A 34 -18.13 8.95 -21.52
CA ALA A 34 -19.26 8.63 -22.40
C ALA A 34 -19.31 9.47 -23.68
N LYS A 35 -18.70 10.67 -23.70
CA LYS A 35 -18.68 11.59 -24.85
C LYS A 35 -17.47 11.36 -25.75
N GLN A 36 -16.35 10.96 -25.15
CA GLN A 36 -15.10 10.66 -25.84
C GLN A 36 -14.56 9.30 -25.36
N PRO A 37 -15.13 8.18 -25.88
CA PRO A 37 -14.71 6.85 -25.47
C PRO A 37 -13.30 6.56 -26.00
N LEU A 38 -12.43 6.10 -25.10
CA LEU A 38 -11.10 5.60 -25.42
C LEU A 38 -11.04 4.11 -25.07
N ILE A 39 -11.38 3.26 -26.03
CA ILE A 39 -11.42 1.81 -25.80
C ILE A 39 -10.00 1.27 -25.79
N ARG A 40 -9.65 0.56 -24.73
CA ARG A 40 -8.43 -0.21 -24.58
C ARG A 40 -8.76 -1.68 -24.54
N SER A 41 -8.43 -2.41 -25.60
CA SER A 41 -8.61 -3.85 -25.72
C SER A 41 -7.35 -4.59 -25.25
N ARG A 42 -7.52 -5.64 -24.47
CA ARG A 42 -6.45 -6.54 -24.04
C ARG A 42 -6.85 -7.99 -24.29
N PHE A 43 -6.01 -8.70 -25.01
CA PHE A 43 -6.13 -10.15 -25.09
C PHE A 43 -5.60 -10.77 -23.79
N VAL A 44 -6.42 -11.58 -23.13
CA VAL A 44 -6.10 -12.15 -21.81
C VAL A 44 -6.37 -13.63 -21.76
N VAL A 45 -5.53 -14.36 -21.04
CA VAL A 45 -5.67 -15.78 -20.76
C VAL A 45 -6.56 -15.98 -19.52
N LYS A 46 -7.44 -16.99 -19.53
CA LYS A 46 -8.32 -17.33 -18.41
C LYS A 46 -7.70 -18.44 -17.53
N GLU A 47 -6.48 -18.23 -17.04
CA GLU A 47 -5.83 -19.21 -16.16
C GLU A 47 -6.31 -19.04 -14.72
N ILE A 48 -7.33 -19.81 -14.35
CA ILE A 48 -7.94 -19.77 -13.02
C ILE A 48 -7.06 -20.54 -12.02
N ALA A 49 -6.83 -19.94 -10.85
CA ALA A 49 -6.09 -20.60 -9.77
C ALA A 49 -6.90 -21.75 -9.18
N THR A 50 -6.44 -22.99 -9.36
CA THR A 50 -7.02 -24.19 -8.74
C THR A 50 -6.39 -24.54 -7.39
N TYR A 51 -5.22 -23.96 -7.09
CA TYR A 51 -4.50 -24.13 -5.83
C TYR A 51 -3.69 -22.85 -5.54
N LYS A 52 -3.40 -22.60 -4.25
CA LYS A 52 -2.47 -21.55 -3.83
C LYS A 52 -1.04 -22.07 -4.01
N SER A 53 -0.19 -21.25 -4.63
CA SER A 53 1.25 -21.49 -4.71
C SER A 53 1.96 -20.15 -4.60
N ASP A 54 3.00 -20.10 -3.78
CA ASP A 54 3.88 -18.93 -3.62
C ASP A 54 4.79 -18.75 -4.85
N ASP A 55 4.85 -19.75 -5.75
CA ASP A 55 5.64 -19.70 -6.99
C ASP A 55 5.16 -18.63 -7.96
N PHE A 56 3.94 -18.10 -7.80
CA PHE A 56 3.35 -17.07 -8.66
C PHE A 56 3.22 -15.71 -7.98
N PHE A 57 3.76 -15.58 -6.76
CA PHE A 57 3.72 -14.31 -6.06
C PHE A 57 4.66 -13.29 -6.71
N ALA A 58 4.14 -12.09 -6.98
CA ALA A 58 4.91 -10.91 -7.35
C ALA A 58 4.78 -9.88 -6.23
N ALA A 59 5.91 -9.29 -5.84
CA ALA A 59 5.94 -8.32 -4.77
C ALA A 59 5.25 -7.00 -5.18
N THR A 60 4.65 -6.33 -4.19
CA THR A 60 4.17 -4.97 -4.33
C THR A 60 4.79 -4.10 -3.23
N PRO A 61 5.19 -2.86 -3.53
CA PRO A 61 5.77 -2.00 -2.52
C PRO A 61 4.71 -1.64 -1.46
N PRO A 62 5.09 -1.57 -0.18
CA PRO A 62 4.19 -1.06 0.83
C PRO A 62 3.89 0.43 0.56
N LEU A 63 2.70 0.89 0.97
CA LEU A 63 2.27 2.28 0.70
C LEU A 63 3.24 3.30 1.30
N GLU A 64 3.81 3.01 2.46
CA GLU A 64 4.80 3.83 3.12
C GLU A 64 6.10 4.00 2.30
N ALA A 65 6.41 3.09 1.38
CA ALA A 65 7.57 3.26 0.50
C ALA A 65 7.43 4.49 -0.40
N LEU A 66 6.24 4.72 -1.01
CA LEU A 66 5.99 5.92 -1.80
C LEU A 66 6.09 7.19 -0.94
N ARG A 67 5.48 7.20 0.25
CA ARG A 67 5.54 8.36 1.16
C ARG A 67 6.97 8.63 1.63
N LEU A 68 7.74 7.57 1.92
CA LEU A 68 9.14 7.67 2.28
C LEU A 68 9.95 8.27 1.12
N LEU A 69 9.75 7.77 -0.11
CA LEU A 69 10.43 8.29 -1.30
C LEU A 69 10.17 9.79 -1.51
N LEU A 70 8.91 10.22 -1.41
CA LEU A 70 8.50 11.62 -1.52
C LEU A 70 9.06 12.47 -0.37
N SER A 71 9.04 11.93 0.86
CA SER A 71 9.61 12.59 2.03
C SER A 71 11.13 12.75 1.90
N MET A 72 11.83 11.75 1.38
CA MET A 72 13.27 11.83 1.11
C MET A 72 13.56 12.89 0.04
N ALA A 73 12.78 12.93 -1.04
CA ALA A 73 12.90 13.98 -2.06
C ALA A 73 12.71 15.38 -1.46
N ALA A 74 11.69 15.58 -0.61
CA ALA A 74 11.45 16.84 0.08
C ALA A 74 12.47 17.14 1.20
N SER A 75 13.32 16.18 1.58
CA SER A 75 14.36 16.34 2.60
C SER A 75 15.77 16.51 2.03
N SER A 76 15.93 16.40 0.71
CA SER A 76 17.24 16.45 0.04
C SER A 76 17.47 17.74 -0.77
N GLY A 77 16.58 18.70 -0.61
CA GLY A 77 16.61 19.96 -1.37
C GLY A 77 15.68 19.96 -2.58
N ASN A 78 15.39 21.14 -3.10
CA ASN A 78 14.42 21.32 -4.20
C ASN A 78 15.00 20.99 -5.60
N ASP A 79 16.26 20.61 -5.70
CA ASP A 79 16.92 20.08 -6.91
C ASP A 79 16.61 18.60 -7.16
N ILE A 80 16.12 17.88 -6.15
CA ILE A 80 15.63 16.52 -6.30
C ILE A 80 14.20 16.53 -6.88
N LYS A 81 14.05 15.83 -7.99
CA LYS A 81 12.77 15.74 -8.72
C LYS A 81 12.15 14.37 -8.56
N VAL A 82 10.83 14.32 -8.79
CA VAL A 82 10.06 13.08 -8.89
C VAL A 82 9.68 12.90 -10.35
N GLU A 83 10.05 11.77 -10.96
CA GLU A 83 9.70 11.41 -12.32
C GLU A 83 8.92 10.10 -12.34
N VAL A 84 7.89 10.01 -13.18
CA VAL A 84 7.03 8.83 -13.27
C VAL A 84 6.98 8.31 -14.69
N LEU A 85 7.24 7.01 -14.83
CA LEU A 85 7.22 6.29 -16.09
C LEU A 85 6.28 5.09 -15.97
N ASP A 86 5.72 4.64 -17.11
CA ASP A 86 4.83 3.47 -17.21
C ASP A 86 5.41 2.51 -18.25
N ALA A 87 5.60 1.24 -17.88
CA ALA A 87 6.04 0.20 -18.84
C ALA A 87 4.85 -0.28 -19.67
N ARG A 88 4.84 0.10 -20.93
CA ARG A 88 3.82 -0.38 -21.86
C ARG A 88 3.99 -1.88 -22.09
N LYS A 89 2.86 -2.60 -22.04
CA LYS A 89 2.82 -4.05 -22.31
C LYS A 89 3.79 -4.85 -21.40
N ALA A 90 3.90 -4.46 -20.12
CA ALA A 90 4.88 -4.97 -19.16
C ALA A 90 5.11 -6.49 -19.23
N HIS A 91 4.07 -7.31 -19.18
CA HIS A 91 4.22 -8.76 -19.21
C HIS A 91 4.84 -9.29 -20.51
N LEU A 92 4.65 -8.60 -21.64
CA LEU A 92 5.18 -9.06 -22.92
C LEU A 92 6.72 -8.90 -23.04
N HIS A 93 7.35 -8.14 -22.15
CA HIS A 93 8.81 -8.05 -22.11
C HIS A 93 9.45 -9.34 -21.61
N ALA A 94 8.79 -10.07 -20.72
CA ALA A 94 9.32 -11.30 -20.13
C ALA A 94 9.00 -12.54 -20.98
N PHE A 95 9.96 -13.47 -21.07
CA PHE A 95 9.74 -14.77 -21.69
C PHE A 95 8.97 -15.72 -20.76
N ALA A 96 8.13 -16.56 -21.35
CA ALA A 96 7.50 -17.66 -20.64
C ALA A 96 8.56 -18.75 -20.36
N ASP A 97 8.67 -19.20 -19.12
CA ASP A 97 9.61 -20.26 -18.73
C ASP A 97 8.94 -21.63 -18.59
N ARG A 98 7.64 -21.66 -18.54
CA ARG A 98 6.84 -22.89 -18.57
C ARG A 98 6.12 -23.03 -19.90
N THR A 99 5.87 -24.26 -20.29
CA THR A 99 5.09 -24.55 -21.50
C THR A 99 3.62 -24.24 -21.25
N VAL A 100 3.11 -23.20 -21.91
CA VAL A 100 1.71 -22.76 -21.81
C VAL A 100 1.09 -22.74 -23.20
N PHE A 101 -0.02 -23.45 -23.36
CA PHE A 101 -0.84 -23.39 -24.56
C PHE A 101 -2.15 -22.67 -24.29
N VAL A 102 -2.52 -21.75 -25.17
CA VAL A 102 -3.73 -20.94 -25.08
C VAL A 102 -4.54 -21.00 -26.37
N GLN A 103 -5.83 -20.76 -26.27
CA GLN A 103 -6.66 -20.61 -27.46
C GLN A 103 -6.22 -19.38 -28.24
N LEU A 104 -6.10 -19.52 -29.57
CA LEU A 104 -5.86 -18.38 -30.45
C LEU A 104 -6.98 -17.34 -30.33
N PRO A 105 -6.69 -16.04 -30.56
CA PRO A 105 -7.75 -15.04 -30.67
C PRO A 105 -8.70 -15.38 -31.83
N PRO A 106 -9.97 -14.98 -31.74
CA PRO A 106 -10.97 -15.33 -32.77
C PRO A 106 -10.56 -14.98 -34.20
N GLU A 107 -9.79 -13.90 -34.36
CA GLU A 107 -9.30 -13.41 -35.66
C GLU A 107 -8.22 -14.30 -36.28
N GLU A 108 -7.53 -15.09 -35.45
CA GLU A 108 -6.48 -16.02 -35.88
C GLU A 108 -6.87 -17.50 -35.68
N ALA A 109 -8.12 -17.74 -35.27
CA ALA A 109 -8.61 -19.09 -34.96
C ALA A 109 -8.54 -19.99 -36.17
N GLU A 110 -7.89 -21.15 -36.01
CA GLU A 110 -7.74 -22.17 -37.05
C GLU A 110 -8.02 -23.55 -36.42
N ALA A 111 -8.80 -24.38 -37.13
CA ALA A 111 -9.15 -25.71 -36.65
C ALA A 111 -7.89 -26.58 -36.52
N GLY A 112 -7.74 -27.25 -35.37
CA GLY A 112 -6.58 -28.10 -35.09
C GLY A 112 -5.35 -27.39 -34.54
N TYR A 113 -5.39 -26.07 -34.35
CA TYR A 113 -4.27 -25.28 -33.86
C TYR A 113 -4.59 -24.51 -32.58
N CYS A 114 -3.52 -24.18 -31.83
CA CYS A 114 -3.54 -23.31 -30.66
C CYS A 114 -2.27 -22.43 -30.64
N ALA A 115 -2.17 -21.52 -29.68
CA ALA A 115 -0.98 -20.71 -29.47
C ALA A 115 -0.12 -21.35 -28.35
N LYS A 116 1.16 -21.58 -28.59
CA LYS A 116 2.16 -21.88 -27.56
C LYS A 116 2.87 -20.59 -27.20
N LEU A 117 2.81 -20.17 -25.95
CA LEU A 117 3.37 -18.91 -25.51
C LEU A 117 4.90 -18.95 -25.53
N ILE A 118 5.51 -17.91 -26.14
CA ILE A 118 6.94 -17.59 -26.10
C ILE A 118 7.17 -16.53 -25.03
N ARG A 119 6.26 -15.56 -24.91
CA ARG A 119 6.30 -14.50 -23.92
C ARG A 119 5.13 -14.59 -22.95
N CYS A 120 5.32 -14.01 -21.79
CA CYS A 120 4.24 -13.92 -20.81
C CYS A 120 3.07 -13.12 -21.37
N LEU A 121 1.85 -13.60 -21.12
CA LEU A 121 0.63 -12.95 -21.59
C LEU A 121 -0.26 -12.59 -20.39
N TYR A 122 -0.96 -11.49 -20.50
CA TYR A 122 -1.91 -11.06 -19.46
C TYR A 122 -2.91 -12.17 -19.13
N GLY A 123 -3.09 -12.44 -17.83
CA GLY A 123 -3.99 -13.47 -17.34
C GLY A 123 -3.35 -14.84 -17.14
N THR A 124 -2.08 -15.06 -17.50
CA THR A 124 -1.31 -16.20 -16.99
C THR A 124 -0.87 -15.93 -15.56
N ARG A 125 -0.81 -16.97 -14.73
CA ARG A 125 -0.58 -16.84 -13.27
C ARG A 125 0.83 -16.36 -12.93
N ASP A 126 1.80 -16.72 -13.72
CA ASP A 126 3.23 -16.44 -13.54
C ASP A 126 3.69 -15.12 -14.17
N ALA A 127 2.90 -14.53 -15.08
CA ALA A 127 3.30 -13.32 -15.79
C ALA A 127 3.74 -12.15 -14.89
N PRO A 128 3.09 -11.86 -13.75
CA PRO A 128 3.54 -10.80 -12.85
C PRO A 128 4.93 -11.09 -12.26
N LYS A 129 5.19 -12.34 -11.83
CA LYS A 129 6.48 -12.75 -11.26
C LYS A 129 7.59 -12.72 -12.31
N ARG A 130 7.28 -13.15 -13.54
CA ARG A 130 8.25 -13.13 -14.65
C ARG A 130 8.61 -11.72 -15.06
N TRP A 131 7.62 -10.84 -15.12
CA TRP A 131 7.86 -9.43 -15.34
C TRP A 131 8.75 -8.82 -14.23
N GLU A 132 8.43 -9.10 -12.96
CA GLU A 132 9.24 -8.64 -11.82
C GLU A 132 10.69 -9.11 -11.91
N ALA A 133 10.92 -10.38 -12.25
CA ALA A 133 12.26 -10.94 -12.41
C ALA A 133 13.02 -10.27 -13.57
N PHE A 134 12.41 -10.19 -14.75
CA PHE A 134 12.99 -9.53 -15.93
C PHE A 134 13.36 -8.07 -15.62
N LEU A 135 12.42 -7.33 -15.04
CA LEU A 135 12.63 -5.94 -14.65
C LEU A 135 13.80 -5.79 -13.68
N ALA A 136 13.89 -6.67 -12.67
CA ALA A 136 14.97 -6.64 -11.68
C ALA A 136 16.34 -6.88 -12.35
N GLU A 137 16.43 -7.85 -13.27
CA GLU A 137 17.65 -8.10 -14.03
C GLU A 137 18.09 -6.87 -14.84
N GLN A 138 17.14 -6.21 -15.52
CA GLN A 138 17.44 -5.02 -16.31
C GLN A 138 17.91 -3.84 -15.45
N LEU A 139 17.22 -3.57 -14.32
CA LEU A 139 17.64 -2.49 -13.42
C LEU A 139 18.99 -2.77 -12.75
N ILE A 140 19.25 -4.00 -12.34
CA ILE A 140 20.57 -4.41 -11.79
C ILE A 140 21.66 -4.22 -12.85
N ALA A 141 21.43 -4.60 -14.11
CA ALA A 141 22.36 -4.38 -15.20
C ALA A 141 22.63 -2.89 -15.48
N MET A 142 21.71 -2.00 -15.09
CA MET A 142 21.90 -0.54 -15.14
C MET A 142 22.64 0.02 -13.92
N GLY A 143 23.02 -0.80 -12.95
CA GLY A 143 23.74 -0.37 -11.74
C GLY A 143 22.85 -0.11 -10.52
N PHE A 144 21.56 -0.44 -10.57
CA PHE A 144 20.71 -0.39 -9.39
C PHE A 144 20.96 -1.56 -8.45
N ALA A 145 21.00 -1.29 -7.15
CA ALA A 145 20.88 -2.30 -6.10
C ALA A 145 19.40 -2.54 -5.82
N ARG A 146 18.97 -3.80 -5.80
CA ARG A 146 17.61 -4.20 -5.44
C ARG A 146 17.47 -4.29 -3.93
N GLY A 147 16.38 -3.78 -3.38
CA GLY A 147 16.06 -3.82 -1.96
C GLY A 147 15.87 -5.25 -1.44
N ARG A 148 16.26 -5.46 -0.19
CA ARG A 148 16.08 -6.72 0.54
C ARG A 148 14.80 -6.74 1.38
N ALA A 149 14.48 -5.63 2.01
CA ALA A 149 13.25 -5.48 2.78
C ALA A 149 12.03 -5.32 1.85
N SER A 150 12.20 -4.62 0.73
CA SER A 150 11.20 -4.50 -0.31
C SER A 150 11.82 -4.70 -1.69
N PRO A 151 11.58 -5.85 -2.34
CA PRO A 151 12.16 -6.14 -3.67
C PRO A 151 11.65 -5.21 -4.78
N CYS A 152 10.70 -4.34 -4.48
CA CYS A 152 10.19 -3.29 -5.38
C CYS A 152 10.92 -1.94 -5.22
N CYS A 153 11.86 -1.84 -4.27
CA CYS A 153 12.69 -0.66 -4.05
C CYS A 153 14.06 -0.88 -4.68
N TYR A 154 14.57 0.15 -5.36
CA TYR A 154 15.86 0.13 -6.05
C TYR A 154 16.62 1.43 -5.77
N TYR A 155 17.93 1.34 -5.61
CA TYR A 155 18.82 2.47 -5.42
C TYR A 155 20.02 2.38 -6.34
N HIS A 156 20.32 3.44 -7.07
CA HIS A 156 21.50 3.57 -7.90
C HIS A 156 22.57 4.40 -7.17
N PRO A 157 23.61 3.75 -6.58
CA PRO A 157 24.53 4.46 -5.69
C PRO A 157 25.39 5.51 -6.41
N ALA A 158 25.81 5.27 -7.66
CA ALA A 158 26.64 6.21 -8.40
C ALA A 158 25.90 7.48 -8.84
N LEU A 159 24.61 7.36 -9.17
CA LEU A 159 23.78 8.47 -9.65
C LEU A 159 22.88 9.07 -8.54
N ASP A 160 22.87 8.48 -7.35
CA ASP A 160 21.96 8.81 -6.24
C ASP A 160 20.47 8.87 -6.67
N VAL A 161 20.07 7.91 -7.51
CA VAL A 161 18.68 7.78 -7.99
C VAL A 161 17.99 6.65 -7.24
N ARG A 162 16.81 6.95 -6.73
CA ARG A 162 15.92 5.99 -6.07
C ARG A 162 14.74 5.68 -6.97
N CYS A 163 14.34 4.43 -7.00
CA CYS A 163 13.21 3.97 -7.80
C CYS A 163 12.32 3.04 -6.97
N ILE A 164 11.02 3.25 -7.06
CA ILE A 164 10.01 2.29 -6.56
C ILE A 164 9.22 1.82 -7.77
N VAL A 165 9.00 0.51 -7.83
CA VAL A 165 8.24 -0.13 -8.90
C VAL A 165 6.94 -0.69 -8.33
N HIS A 166 5.82 -0.39 -8.98
CA HIS A 166 4.52 -0.96 -8.65
C HIS A 166 3.84 -1.47 -9.92
N GLY A 167 3.98 -2.76 -10.19
CA GLY A 167 3.49 -3.36 -11.42
C GLY A 167 4.24 -2.85 -12.64
N ASP A 168 3.56 -2.02 -13.44
CA ASP A 168 4.07 -1.35 -14.64
C ASP A 168 4.53 0.11 -14.39
N ASP A 169 4.25 0.67 -13.22
CA ASP A 169 4.62 2.03 -12.84
C ASP A 169 5.99 2.12 -12.18
N PHE A 170 6.84 3.06 -12.62
CA PHE A 170 8.10 3.44 -12.00
C PHE A 170 7.99 4.84 -11.41
N VAL A 171 8.34 4.99 -10.15
CA VAL A 171 8.46 6.28 -9.48
C VAL A 171 9.92 6.50 -9.12
N LEU A 172 10.56 7.46 -9.77
CA LEU A 172 11.98 7.76 -9.58
C LEU A 172 12.17 9.10 -8.85
N THR A 173 13.22 9.18 -8.04
CA THR A 173 13.67 10.45 -7.47
C THR A 173 15.17 10.60 -7.61
N GLY A 174 15.60 11.80 -7.98
CA GLY A 174 17.01 12.13 -8.19
C GLY A 174 17.18 13.53 -8.77
N ARG A 175 18.44 13.92 -9.00
CA ARG A 175 18.75 15.14 -9.75
C ARG A 175 18.38 15.01 -11.21
N VAL A 176 18.02 16.11 -11.86
CA VAL A 176 17.53 16.13 -13.25
C VAL A 176 18.46 15.37 -14.21
N GLN A 177 19.77 15.64 -14.13
CA GLN A 177 20.75 15.01 -15.02
C GLN A 177 20.82 13.48 -14.81
N ALA A 178 20.84 13.03 -13.54
CA ALA A 178 20.85 11.60 -13.21
C ALA A 178 19.57 10.89 -13.65
N LEU A 179 18.41 11.54 -13.50
CA LEU A 179 17.12 11.02 -13.97
C LEU A 179 17.09 10.91 -15.50
N GLN A 180 17.68 11.86 -16.23
CA GLN A 180 17.78 11.79 -17.71
C GLN A 180 18.65 10.63 -18.15
N GLU A 181 19.79 10.39 -17.50
CA GLU A 181 20.68 9.27 -17.78
C GLU A 181 20.00 7.93 -17.53
N VAL A 182 19.39 7.76 -16.36
CA VAL A 182 18.61 6.56 -16.00
C VAL A 182 17.49 6.34 -17.01
N LYS A 183 16.74 7.38 -17.35
CA LYS A 183 15.64 7.30 -18.30
C LYS A 183 16.10 6.85 -19.69
N ALA A 184 17.21 7.38 -20.18
CA ALA A 184 17.80 6.95 -21.44
C ALA A 184 18.12 5.43 -21.43
N GLY A 185 18.80 4.95 -20.39
CA GLY A 185 19.09 3.52 -20.24
C GLY A 185 17.84 2.64 -20.08
N MET A 186 16.77 3.18 -19.47
CA MET A 186 15.49 2.47 -19.38
C MET A 186 14.78 2.38 -20.74
N HIS A 187 14.83 3.42 -21.58
CA HIS A 187 14.25 3.41 -22.93
C HIS A 187 14.91 2.38 -23.87
N GLU A 188 16.18 2.06 -23.65
CA GLU A 188 16.87 0.99 -24.41
C GLU A 188 16.34 -0.41 -24.06
N ARG A 189 15.75 -0.59 -22.86
CA ARG A 189 15.37 -1.90 -22.30
C ARG A 189 13.87 -2.13 -22.25
N PHE A 190 13.12 -1.05 -22.12
CA PHE A 190 11.66 -1.10 -21.92
C PHE A 190 10.93 -0.19 -22.91
N LEU A 191 9.76 -0.64 -23.35
CA LEU A 191 8.85 0.26 -24.05
C LEU A 191 8.13 1.12 -22.99
N LEU A 192 8.56 2.37 -22.82
CA LEU A 192 8.07 3.27 -21.80
C LEU A 192 7.08 4.31 -22.33
N LYS A 193 6.21 4.74 -21.44
CA LYS A 193 5.44 5.97 -21.52
C LYS A 193 5.91 6.91 -20.42
N GLU A 194 6.36 8.09 -20.79
CA GLU A 194 6.67 9.15 -19.84
C GLU A 194 5.36 9.79 -19.35
N LEU A 195 5.12 9.75 -18.04
CA LEU A 195 3.97 10.40 -17.41
C LEU A 195 4.31 11.83 -17.00
N GLY A 196 5.59 12.13 -16.78
CA GLY A 196 6.12 13.45 -16.54
C GLY A 196 7.04 13.56 -15.32
N ARG A 197 7.57 14.75 -15.13
CA ARG A 197 8.41 15.13 -14.00
C ARG A 197 7.69 16.19 -13.18
N LEU A 198 7.64 15.99 -11.86
CA LEU A 198 7.03 16.92 -10.92
C LEU A 198 8.04 18.00 -10.52
N GLY A 199 7.65 19.26 -10.61
CA GLY A 199 8.51 20.36 -10.24
C GLY A 199 7.99 21.74 -10.60
N GLY A 200 8.84 22.76 -10.43
CA GLY A 200 8.52 24.17 -10.68
C GLY A 200 9.11 24.74 -11.96
N GLY A 201 9.94 23.96 -12.68
CA GLY A 201 10.63 24.40 -13.88
C GLY A 201 9.77 24.41 -15.14
N GLN A 202 10.35 24.91 -16.22
CA GLN A 202 9.71 24.87 -17.53
C GLN A 202 9.59 23.41 -18.01
N GLY A 203 8.39 23.01 -18.47
CA GLY A 203 8.12 21.65 -18.91
C GLY A 203 7.90 20.64 -17.76
N GLU A 204 7.98 21.07 -16.50
CA GLU A 204 7.64 20.24 -15.34
C GLU A 204 6.16 20.38 -14.98
N LEU A 205 5.57 19.28 -14.46
CA LEU A 205 4.19 19.26 -14.00
C LEU A 205 4.10 19.77 -12.56
N ARG A 206 3.08 20.56 -12.27
CA ARG A 206 2.77 20.99 -10.89
C ARG A 206 2.01 19.94 -10.10
N GLU A 207 1.34 19.05 -10.80
CA GLU A 207 0.53 17.98 -10.23
C GLU A 207 0.62 16.73 -11.09
N MET A 208 0.63 15.58 -10.46
CA MET A 208 0.51 14.28 -11.14
C MET A 208 -0.22 13.27 -10.27
N ARG A 209 -0.81 12.28 -10.92
CA ARG A 209 -1.41 11.15 -10.22
C ARG A 209 -0.44 9.96 -10.22
N VAL A 210 -0.10 9.48 -9.04
CA VAL A 210 0.81 8.36 -8.81
C VAL A 210 0.11 7.33 -7.93
N LEU A 211 -0.05 6.10 -8.42
CA LEU A 211 -0.68 5.00 -7.67
C LEU A 211 -2.04 5.41 -7.03
N ASN A 212 -2.87 6.09 -7.80
CA ASN A 212 -4.15 6.65 -7.34
C ASN A 212 -4.05 7.69 -6.21
N ARG A 213 -2.92 8.40 -6.08
CA ARG A 213 -2.73 9.56 -5.20
C ARG A 213 -2.40 10.77 -6.03
N VAL A 214 -2.84 11.92 -5.57
CA VAL A 214 -2.50 13.19 -6.18
C VAL A 214 -1.26 13.75 -5.48
N ILE A 215 -0.20 13.96 -6.23
CA ILE A 215 1.04 14.56 -5.75
C ILE A 215 1.19 15.92 -6.42
N GLN A 216 1.40 16.96 -5.61
CA GLN A 216 1.59 18.33 -6.09
C GLN A 216 2.96 18.84 -5.65
N TRP A 217 3.62 19.55 -6.54
CA TRP A 217 4.77 20.37 -6.21
C TRP A 217 4.32 21.78 -5.86
N THR A 218 4.88 22.36 -4.80
CA THR A 218 4.69 23.76 -4.41
C THR A 218 6.04 24.40 -4.08
N PRO A 219 6.16 25.72 -4.06
CA PRO A 219 7.37 26.40 -3.61
C PRO A 219 7.77 26.01 -2.16
N ALA A 220 6.81 25.63 -1.32
CA ALA A 220 7.02 25.26 0.07
C ALA A 220 7.35 23.77 0.29
N GLY A 221 7.15 22.90 -0.71
CA GLY A 221 7.33 21.45 -0.57
C GLY A 221 6.45 20.64 -1.49
N LEU A 222 6.25 19.38 -1.13
CA LEU A 222 5.34 18.47 -1.83
C LEU A 222 4.03 18.33 -1.05
N ARG A 223 2.94 18.11 -1.78
CA ARG A 223 1.63 17.73 -1.22
C ARG A 223 1.26 16.35 -1.68
N TYR A 224 0.69 15.57 -0.79
CA TYR A 224 0.21 14.22 -1.03
C TYR A 224 -1.23 14.08 -0.57
N GLU A 225 -2.09 13.59 -1.44
CA GLU A 225 -3.52 13.43 -1.16
C GLU A 225 -4.03 12.08 -1.67
N ALA A 226 -4.90 11.44 -0.88
CA ALA A 226 -5.66 10.26 -1.31
C ALA A 226 -6.56 10.58 -2.49
N ASP A 227 -6.91 9.57 -3.30
CA ASP A 227 -7.91 9.72 -4.35
C ASP A 227 -9.28 10.10 -3.76
N PRO A 228 -9.81 11.28 -4.04
CA PRO A 228 -11.07 11.77 -3.45
C PRO A 228 -12.29 10.92 -3.86
N ARG A 229 -12.22 10.19 -4.97
CA ARG A 229 -13.34 9.37 -5.47
C ARG A 229 -13.83 8.34 -4.46
N HIS A 230 -12.95 7.81 -3.59
CA HIS A 230 -13.35 6.84 -2.58
C HIS A 230 -14.25 7.48 -1.51
N ALA A 231 -13.93 8.69 -1.05
CA ALA A 231 -14.78 9.45 -0.14
C ALA A 231 -16.13 9.78 -0.78
N GLU A 232 -16.13 10.26 -2.02
CA GLU A 232 -17.35 10.58 -2.78
C GLU A 232 -18.27 9.36 -2.93
N ILE A 233 -17.73 8.18 -3.26
CA ILE A 233 -18.55 6.96 -3.42
C ILE A 233 -19.15 6.54 -2.09
N VAL A 234 -18.42 6.63 -0.97
CA VAL A 234 -18.96 6.32 0.36
C VAL A 234 -20.09 7.31 0.71
N VAL A 235 -19.86 8.60 0.50
CA VAL A 235 -20.88 9.64 0.78
C VAL A 235 -22.13 9.42 -0.07
N ARG A 236 -22.00 9.26 -1.39
CA ARG A 236 -23.15 9.07 -2.29
C ARG A 236 -23.92 7.79 -2.04
N GLY A 237 -23.22 6.72 -1.62
CA GLY A 237 -23.84 5.41 -1.46
C GLY A 237 -24.47 5.17 -0.09
N VAL A 238 -24.03 5.89 0.96
CA VAL A 238 -24.47 5.66 2.34
C VAL A 238 -25.36 6.77 2.85
N VAL A 239 -25.15 8.01 2.44
CA VAL A 239 -25.87 9.19 2.93
C VAL A 239 -26.45 9.97 1.75
N GLY A 240 -27.76 10.18 1.77
CA GLY A 240 -28.38 11.26 1.01
C GLY A 240 -28.03 12.61 1.66
N ALA A 241 -26.84 13.04 1.44
CA ALA A 241 -26.20 14.39 1.54
C ALA A 241 -26.74 15.45 2.49
N GLU A 242 -27.03 15.24 3.78
CA GLU A 242 -27.74 16.34 4.42
C GLU A 242 -27.05 17.05 5.59
N ARG A 243 -26.18 16.43 6.36
CA ARG A 243 -25.48 17.13 7.47
C ARG A 243 -24.13 16.51 7.77
N SER A 244 -23.08 17.31 7.74
CA SER A 244 -21.75 16.90 8.19
C SER A 244 -21.72 16.67 9.71
N LEU A 245 -20.78 15.86 10.14
CA LEU A 245 -20.43 15.65 11.54
C LEU A 245 -18.97 16.04 11.76
N SER A 246 -18.65 16.50 12.97
CA SER A 246 -17.30 16.88 13.37
C SER A 246 -16.39 15.69 13.73
N ALA A 247 -16.98 14.50 13.98
CA ALA A 247 -16.22 13.30 14.35
C ALA A 247 -16.77 12.04 13.65
N PRO A 248 -15.88 11.16 13.11
CA PRO A 248 -16.29 9.97 12.39
C PRO A 248 -16.69 8.81 13.31
N GLY A 249 -16.17 8.78 14.54
CA GLY A 249 -16.41 7.71 15.51
C GLY A 249 -17.60 7.96 16.42
N THR A 250 -18.04 6.90 17.08
CA THR A 250 -18.97 6.91 18.21
C THR A 250 -18.23 6.49 19.46
N SER A 251 -18.63 6.99 20.62
CA SER A 251 -18.16 6.40 21.89
C SER A 251 -18.66 4.96 22.01
N SER A 252 -17.93 4.10 22.70
CA SER A 252 -18.35 2.73 22.98
C SER A 252 -19.73 2.68 23.65
N LYS A 253 -20.02 3.66 24.51
CA LYS A 253 -21.32 3.80 25.17
C LYS A 253 -22.49 4.12 24.22
N GLU A 254 -22.26 4.96 23.22
CA GLU A 254 -23.27 5.26 22.18
C GLU A 254 -23.52 4.07 21.24
N PHE A 255 -22.51 3.24 21.04
CA PHE A 255 -22.60 2.03 20.22
C PHE A 255 -23.46 0.94 20.87
N GLU A 256 -23.48 0.89 22.21
CA GLU A 256 -24.22 -0.09 23.03
C GLU A 256 -25.58 0.42 23.50
N ALA A 257 -25.81 1.71 23.48
CA ALA A 257 -26.95 2.38 24.15
C ALA A 257 -28.25 2.48 23.32
N ALA A 258 -28.36 1.80 22.16
CA ALA A 258 -29.63 1.73 21.45
C ALA A 258 -30.40 0.46 21.86
N PRO A 259 -31.35 0.55 22.84
CA PRO A 259 -32.13 -0.63 23.24
C PRO A 259 -33.08 -1.06 22.11
N GLY A 260 -33.09 -2.35 21.81
CA GLY A 260 -34.09 -3.03 21.00
C GLY A 260 -33.73 -3.29 19.55
N ASP A 261 -33.34 -2.32 18.74
CA ASP A 261 -33.10 -2.51 17.28
C ASP A 261 -31.63 -2.76 16.89
N GLY A 262 -30.70 -2.57 17.81
CA GLY A 262 -29.25 -2.61 17.52
C GLY A 262 -28.70 -4.03 17.35
N GLU A 263 -29.41 -5.06 17.77
CA GLU A 263 -28.90 -6.45 17.80
C GLU A 263 -29.28 -7.30 16.60
N SER A 264 -30.25 -6.88 15.79
CA SER A 264 -30.67 -7.63 14.61
C SER A 264 -29.60 -7.59 13.53
N LEU A 265 -29.32 -8.76 12.96
CA LEU A 265 -28.45 -8.89 11.79
C LEU A 265 -29.06 -8.16 10.59
N LEU A 266 -28.22 -7.53 9.78
CA LEU A 266 -28.67 -6.92 8.54
C LEU A 266 -29.14 -7.99 7.54
N PRO A 267 -30.22 -7.73 6.77
CA PRO A 267 -30.57 -8.55 5.61
C PRO A 267 -29.37 -8.66 4.66
N GLU A 268 -29.21 -9.80 3.97
CA GLU A 268 -27.99 -10.11 3.16
C GLU A 268 -27.64 -9.02 2.13
N ARG A 269 -28.64 -8.45 1.46
CA ARG A 269 -28.43 -7.36 0.50
C ARG A 269 -27.81 -6.12 1.19
N THR A 270 -28.31 -5.75 2.35
CA THR A 270 -27.82 -4.60 3.14
C THR A 270 -26.44 -4.92 3.75
N ALA A 271 -26.26 -6.15 4.23
CA ALA A 271 -24.98 -6.62 4.74
C ALA A 271 -23.87 -6.60 3.66
N SER A 272 -24.20 -6.98 2.42
CA SER A 272 -23.29 -6.91 1.28
C SER A 272 -22.91 -5.47 0.95
N LEU A 273 -23.86 -4.54 0.96
CA LEU A 273 -23.57 -3.09 0.79
C LEU A 273 -22.71 -2.56 1.93
N PHE A 274 -23.01 -2.91 3.19
CA PHE A 274 -22.19 -2.53 4.34
C PHE A 274 -20.74 -2.98 4.16
N ARG A 275 -20.51 -4.27 3.82
CA ARG A 275 -19.17 -4.82 3.58
C ARG A 275 -18.43 -4.04 2.49
N SER A 276 -19.10 -3.72 1.38
CA SER A 276 -18.52 -2.96 0.26
C SER A 276 -18.07 -1.56 0.69
N PHE A 277 -18.91 -0.82 1.43
CA PHE A 277 -18.55 0.53 1.87
C PHE A 277 -17.56 0.53 3.02
N ALA A 278 -17.62 -0.44 3.96
CA ALA A 278 -16.64 -0.60 5.02
C ALA A 278 -15.24 -0.91 4.43
N ALA A 279 -15.15 -1.81 3.46
CA ALA A 279 -13.90 -2.12 2.75
C ALA A 279 -13.34 -0.89 2.01
N ARG A 280 -14.21 -0.10 1.37
CA ARG A 280 -13.81 1.12 0.68
C ARG A 280 -13.33 2.21 1.66
N ALA A 281 -14.02 2.38 2.78
CA ALA A 281 -13.60 3.28 3.84
C ALA A 281 -12.25 2.84 4.44
N ASN A 282 -12.02 1.52 4.61
CA ASN A 282 -10.76 0.98 5.08
C ASN A 282 -9.60 1.24 4.10
N TYR A 283 -9.85 1.12 2.79
CA TYR A 283 -8.86 1.51 1.78
C TYR A 283 -8.53 3.00 1.86
N LEU A 284 -9.55 3.86 1.99
CA LEU A 284 -9.38 5.30 2.17
C LEU A 284 -8.61 5.62 3.46
N ALA A 285 -8.85 4.87 4.55
CA ALA A 285 -8.21 5.06 5.85
C ALA A 285 -6.68 4.84 5.82
N LEU A 286 -6.13 4.20 4.79
CA LEU A 286 -4.67 4.10 4.61
C LEU A 286 -4.01 5.47 4.42
N ASP A 287 -4.75 6.44 3.88
CA ASP A 287 -4.31 7.81 3.63
C ASP A 287 -5.07 8.85 4.50
N ARG A 288 -5.94 8.39 5.42
CA ARG A 288 -6.83 9.24 6.22
C ARG A 288 -6.74 8.80 7.70
N PRO A 289 -5.77 9.37 8.46
CA PRO A 289 -5.60 9.05 9.89
C PRO A 289 -6.85 9.40 10.72
N ASP A 290 -7.58 10.42 10.33
CA ASP A 290 -8.79 10.92 10.98
C ASP A 290 -9.95 9.92 11.01
N ILE A 291 -10.07 9.03 10.01
CA ILE A 291 -11.10 7.97 9.98
C ILE A 291 -10.56 6.58 10.33
N SER A 292 -9.26 6.45 10.60
CA SER A 292 -8.59 5.14 10.77
C SER A 292 -9.22 4.30 11.90
N GLN A 293 -9.48 4.91 13.07
CA GLN A 293 -10.09 4.23 14.20
C GLN A 293 -11.54 3.81 13.90
N ALA A 294 -12.35 4.71 13.36
CA ALA A 294 -13.76 4.44 13.07
C ALA A 294 -13.89 3.32 12.02
N THR A 295 -13.09 3.35 10.97
CA THR A 295 -13.12 2.32 9.93
C THR A 295 -12.60 0.97 10.40
N LYS A 296 -11.60 0.94 11.29
CA LYS A 296 -11.17 -0.29 11.97
C LYS A 296 -12.34 -0.96 12.69
N GLU A 297 -13.15 -0.19 13.43
CA GLU A 297 -14.33 -0.74 14.11
C GLU A 297 -15.38 -1.28 13.13
N LEU A 298 -15.65 -0.58 12.03
CA LEU A 298 -16.54 -1.08 10.97
C LEU A 298 -16.06 -2.41 10.41
N CYS A 299 -14.75 -2.52 10.11
CA CYS A 299 -14.17 -3.74 9.53
C CYS A 299 -14.27 -4.95 10.47
N ARG A 300 -14.20 -4.77 11.77
CA ARG A 300 -14.39 -5.84 12.76
C ARG A 300 -15.79 -6.46 12.73
N ARG A 301 -16.78 -5.76 12.19
CA ARG A 301 -18.18 -6.17 12.11
C ARG A 301 -18.59 -6.76 10.75
N MET A 302 -17.69 -6.81 9.77
CA MET A 302 -18.03 -7.23 8.40
C MET A 302 -18.54 -8.67 8.30
N SER A 303 -18.18 -9.57 9.21
CA SER A 303 -18.63 -10.97 9.20
C SER A 303 -20.12 -11.10 9.52
N ALA A 304 -20.63 -10.31 10.48
CA ALA A 304 -22.01 -10.36 10.95
C ALA A 304 -22.51 -8.94 11.29
N PRO A 305 -22.72 -8.08 10.28
CA PRO A 305 -23.07 -6.68 10.52
C PRO A 305 -24.50 -6.53 11.01
N LYS A 306 -24.69 -5.63 11.95
CA LYS A 306 -25.95 -5.30 12.61
C LYS A 306 -26.45 -3.91 12.21
N ALA A 307 -27.69 -3.59 12.57
CA ALA A 307 -28.28 -2.26 12.33
C ALA A 307 -27.44 -1.11 12.97
N ALA A 308 -26.87 -1.34 14.15
CA ALA A 308 -25.96 -0.38 14.80
C ALA A 308 -24.70 -0.10 13.95
N ASP A 309 -24.13 -1.12 13.28
CA ASP A 309 -22.95 -0.97 12.44
C ASP A 309 -23.27 -0.14 11.19
N LEU A 310 -24.48 -0.28 10.64
CA LEU A 310 -24.93 0.55 9.52
C LEU A 310 -25.04 2.03 9.93
N ARG A 311 -25.53 2.32 11.15
CA ARG A 311 -25.54 3.69 11.70
C ARG A 311 -24.13 4.25 11.89
N ALA A 312 -23.19 3.42 12.35
CA ALA A 312 -21.77 3.81 12.48
C ALA A 312 -21.13 4.10 11.12
N LEU A 313 -21.43 3.30 10.09
CA LEU A 313 -21.00 3.59 8.71
C LEU A 313 -21.60 4.93 8.21
N GLY A 314 -22.88 5.18 8.48
CA GLY A 314 -23.53 6.45 8.17
C GLY A 314 -22.85 7.64 8.86
N ARG A 315 -22.33 7.45 10.06
CA ARG A 315 -21.59 8.48 10.79
C ARG A 315 -20.25 8.80 10.11
N VAL A 316 -19.49 7.78 9.69
CA VAL A 316 -18.28 7.97 8.90
C VAL A 316 -18.57 8.69 7.59
N ALA A 317 -19.63 8.29 6.88
CA ALA A 317 -20.02 8.94 5.62
C ALA A 317 -20.39 10.43 5.84
N ARG A 318 -21.15 10.76 6.90
CA ARG A 318 -21.48 12.14 7.25
C ARG A 318 -20.27 12.96 7.67
N TYR A 319 -19.30 12.37 8.35
CA TYR A 319 -18.01 13.03 8.61
C TYR A 319 -17.31 13.38 7.29
N LEU A 320 -17.26 12.46 6.33
CA LEU A 320 -16.65 12.68 5.01
C LEU A 320 -17.35 13.76 4.18
N VAL A 321 -18.63 14.08 4.44
CA VAL A 321 -19.30 15.24 3.80
C VAL A 321 -18.61 16.56 4.17
N GLY A 322 -18.24 16.75 5.43
CA GLY A 322 -17.57 17.96 5.92
C GLY A 322 -16.04 17.92 5.77
N ALA A 323 -15.46 16.72 5.77
CA ALA A 323 -14.03 16.46 5.74
C ALA A 323 -13.65 15.54 4.58
N GLY A 324 -14.10 15.87 3.35
CA GLY A 324 -13.88 15.05 2.15
C GLY A 324 -12.41 14.88 1.77
N ARG A 325 -11.56 15.85 2.11
CA ARG A 325 -10.14 15.89 1.74
C ARG A 325 -9.23 16.02 2.96
N VAL A 326 -8.10 15.33 2.93
CA VAL A 326 -6.94 15.55 3.80
C VAL A 326 -5.71 15.56 2.92
N VAL A 327 -4.94 16.64 2.99
CA VAL A 327 -3.72 16.83 2.23
C VAL A 327 -2.54 16.77 3.19
N TYR A 328 -1.58 15.88 2.93
CA TYR A 328 -0.33 15.85 3.67
C TYR A 328 0.60 16.89 3.08
N GLU A 329 1.10 17.77 3.93
CA GLU A 329 2.14 18.74 3.57
C GLU A 329 3.51 18.15 3.88
N TYR A 330 4.39 18.13 2.88
CA TYR A 330 5.78 17.71 3.00
C TYR A 330 6.67 18.93 2.69
N PRO A 331 6.81 19.86 3.65
CA PRO A 331 7.66 21.05 3.46
C PRO A 331 9.11 20.66 3.24
N TRP A 332 9.85 21.50 2.52
CA TRP A 332 11.30 21.31 2.39
C TRP A 332 11.94 21.31 3.77
N GLN A 333 12.71 20.27 4.07
CA GLN A 333 13.41 20.12 5.36
C GLN A 333 14.81 19.56 5.14
N SER A 334 15.66 19.63 6.16
CA SER A 334 17.02 19.08 6.14
C SER A 334 17.24 18.16 7.33
N ARG A 335 18.00 17.07 7.13
CA ARG A 335 18.41 16.11 8.18
C ARG A 335 17.25 15.65 9.09
N PRO A 336 16.17 15.13 8.52
CA PRO A 336 15.03 14.73 9.33
C PRO A 336 15.35 13.49 10.17
N VAL A 337 14.76 13.43 11.37
CA VAL A 337 14.82 12.29 12.28
C VAL A 337 13.58 11.42 12.08
N LEU A 338 13.77 10.11 12.08
CA LEU A 338 12.65 9.15 12.06
C LEU A 338 12.09 8.99 13.47
N ARG A 339 10.89 9.52 13.70
CA ARG A 339 10.19 9.45 14.97
C ARG A 339 8.93 8.60 14.85
N VAL A 340 8.71 7.75 15.85
CA VAL A 340 7.50 6.93 15.94
C VAL A 340 6.81 7.25 17.25
N PHE A 341 5.58 7.71 17.17
CA PHE A 341 4.72 7.96 18.32
C PHE A 341 3.76 6.79 18.48
N SER A 342 3.64 6.27 19.69
CA SER A 342 2.73 5.16 19.99
C SER A 342 1.98 5.40 21.29
N ASP A 343 0.71 5.00 21.30
CA ASP A 343 -0.22 5.16 22.39
C ASP A 343 -1.20 3.99 22.44
N SER A 344 -1.85 3.75 23.56
CA SER A 344 -2.86 2.71 23.72
C SER A 344 -3.97 3.11 24.65
N ASP A 345 -5.22 2.83 24.27
CA ASP A 345 -6.28 2.76 25.25
C ASP A 345 -6.09 1.56 26.20
N PHE A 346 -6.73 1.56 27.36
CA PHE A 346 -6.79 0.41 28.25
C PHE A 346 -8.19 -0.19 28.23
N ALA A 347 -8.30 -1.43 27.70
CA ALA A 347 -9.54 -2.21 27.65
C ALA A 347 -10.71 -1.46 26.97
N GLY A 348 -10.41 -0.61 25.95
CA GLY A 348 -11.39 0.29 25.35
C GLY A 348 -12.51 -0.41 24.59
N CYS A 349 -12.32 -1.67 24.17
CA CYS A 349 -13.38 -2.49 23.60
C CYS A 349 -14.19 -3.16 24.73
N VAL A 350 -15.36 -2.62 25.06
CA VAL A 350 -16.22 -3.12 26.16
C VAL A 350 -16.56 -4.60 25.98
N ALA A 351 -16.91 -5.02 24.77
CA ALA A 351 -17.32 -6.40 24.49
C ALA A 351 -16.19 -7.43 24.63
N THR A 352 -14.95 -7.08 24.23
CA THR A 352 -13.82 -8.03 24.23
C THR A 352 -12.76 -7.72 25.28
N ARG A 353 -12.83 -6.55 25.92
CA ARG A 353 -11.83 -6.01 26.86
C ARG A 353 -10.44 -5.90 26.26
N LEU A 354 -10.34 -5.92 24.93
CA LEU A 354 -9.09 -5.71 24.21
C LEU A 354 -8.78 -4.22 24.09
N SER A 355 -7.51 -3.89 24.20
CA SER A 355 -6.99 -2.53 23.99
C SER A 355 -6.78 -2.25 22.50
N THR A 356 -6.77 -0.97 22.13
CA THR A 356 -6.37 -0.50 20.81
C THR A 356 -5.04 0.21 20.91
N SER A 357 -4.09 -0.17 20.05
CA SER A 357 -2.86 0.59 19.83
C SER A 357 -3.00 1.53 18.66
N GLY A 358 -2.66 2.78 18.86
CA GLY A 358 -2.53 3.82 17.86
C GLY A 358 -1.09 4.25 17.67
N GLY A 359 -0.77 4.87 16.54
CA GLY A 359 0.53 5.48 16.36
C GLY A 359 0.75 6.12 15.00
N ALA A 360 1.86 6.83 14.91
CA ALA A 360 2.29 7.55 13.72
C ALA A 360 3.81 7.43 13.54
N VAL A 361 4.25 7.29 12.30
CA VAL A 361 5.66 7.34 11.90
C VAL A 361 5.89 8.64 11.14
N MET A 362 6.81 9.44 11.64
CA MET A 362 7.18 10.74 11.09
C MET A 362 8.64 10.74 10.64
N LEU A 363 8.94 11.28 9.46
CA LEU A 363 10.29 11.64 9.07
C LEU A 363 10.41 13.16 9.12
N GLY A 364 11.01 13.69 10.18
CA GLY A 364 10.92 15.11 10.50
C GLY A 364 9.47 15.53 10.74
N THR A 365 8.93 16.39 9.87
CA THR A 365 7.52 16.85 9.91
C THR A 365 6.59 16.05 8.99
N HIS A 366 7.12 15.09 8.22
CA HIS A 366 6.37 14.34 7.22
C HIS A 366 5.76 13.06 7.78
N LEU A 367 4.44 12.91 7.72
CA LEU A 367 3.75 11.69 8.11
C LEU A 367 3.96 10.59 7.04
N LEU A 368 4.63 9.50 7.42
CA LEU A 368 4.86 8.35 6.54
C LEU A 368 3.81 7.27 6.71
N LYS A 369 3.43 6.98 7.96
CA LYS A 369 2.50 5.91 8.31
C LYS A 369 1.71 6.28 9.56
N HIS A 370 0.49 5.79 9.64
CA HIS A 370 -0.30 5.80 10.86
C HIS A 370 -1.05 4.46 10.99
N TRP A 371 -1.51 4.15 12.18
CA TRP A 371 -2.33 2.97 12.43
C TRP A 371 -3.26 3.14 13.61
N ALA A 372 -4.34 2.39 13.60
CA ALA A 372 -5.18 2.06 14.72
C ALA A 372 -5.46 0.56 14.66
N SER A 373 -5.11 -0.21 15.70
CA SER A 373 -5.27 -1.66 15.67
C SER A 373 -5.60 -2.22 17.03
N THR A 374 -6.55 -3.16 17.06
CA THR A 374 -6.89 -3.90 18.28
C THR A 374 -5.74 -4.83 18.67
N GLN A 375 -5.34 -4.81 19.92
CA GLN A 375 -4.36 -5.74 20.47
C GLN A 375 -4.93 -7.16 20.49
N LYS A 376 -4.05 -8.15 20.34
CA LYS A 376 -4.47 -9.56 20.24
C LYS A 376 -4.73 -10.22 21.61
N ARG A 377 -4.34 -9.58 22.71
CA ARG A 377 -4.44 -10.10 24.08
C ARG A 377 -5.08 -9.07 24.99
N ILE A 378 -5.81 -9.54 26.00
CA ILE A 378 -6.27 -8.72 27.08
C ILE A 378 -5.05 -8.40 27.96
N THR A 379 -4.86 -7.15 28.31
CA THR A 379 -3.82 -6.65 29.20
C THR A 379 -4.36 -6.45 30.60
N LEU A 380 -3.54 -6.72 31.62
CA LEU A 380 -3.95 -6.64 33.02
C LEU A 380 -3.77 -5.24 33.64
N SER A 381 -3.07 -4.35 32.90
CA SER A 381 -2.84 -2.97 33.31
C SER A 381 -2.70 -2.04 32.11
N SER A 382 -2.90 -0.74 32.33
CA SER A 382 -2.63 0.28 31.30
C SER A 382 -1.17 0.24 30.83
N GLY A 383 -0.22 0.06 31.76
CA GLY A 383 1.21 -0.05 31.42
C GLY A 383 1.54 -1.23 30.51
N GLU A 384 0.79 -2.34 30.55
CA GLU A 384 0.93 -3.45 29.61
C GLU A 384 0.31 -3.16 28.24
N ALA A 385 -0.84 -2.48 28.22
CA ALA A 385 -1.45 -2.02 26.98
C ALA A 385 -0.49 -1.06 26.24
N GLU A 386 0.09 -0.11 26.98
CA GLU A 386 1.11 0.81 26.47
C GLU A 386 2.37 0.08 25.98
N LEU A 387 2.85 -0.94 26.70
CA LEU A 387 3.96 -1.77 26.23
C LEU A 387 3.62 -2.43 24.88
N GLY A 388 2.39 -2.91 24.71
CA GLY A 388 1.92 -3.46 23.44
C GLY A 388 1.98 -2.45 22.29
N ALA A 389 1.63 -1.20 22.56
CA ALA A 389 1.73 -0.11 21.58
C ALA A 389 3.19 0.23 21.25
N VAL A 390 4.06 0.32 22.27
CA VAL A 390 5.50 0.56 22.12
C VAL A 390 6.17 -0.54 21.31
N VAL A 391 5.89 -1.82 21.60
CA VAL A 391 6.40 -2.97 20.82
C VAL A 391 6.02 -2.85 19.34
N ARG A 392 4.79 -2.47 19.05
CA ARG A 392 4.37 -2.20 17.70
C ARG A 392 5.11 -1.00 17.10
N GLY A 393 5.26 0.09 17.85
CA GLY A 393 6.02 1.26 17.43
C GLY A 393 7.44 0.91 16.99
N PHE A 394 8.16 0.08 17.74
CA PHE A 394 9.48 -0.43 17.35
C PHE A 394 9.44 -1.26 16.08
N SER A 395 8.44 -2.13 15.93
CA SER A 395 8.29 -2.95 14.72
C SER A 395 8.08 -2.09 13.46
N GLU A 396 7.23 -1.07 13.55
CA GLU A 396 6.99 -0.12 12.44
C GLU A 396 8.24 0.73 12.14
N ALA A 397 8.98 1.15 13.19
CA ALA A 397 10.22 1.89 13.08
C ALA A 397 11.28 1.12 12.28
N LEU A 398 11.51 -0.15 12.63
CA LEU A 398 12.46 -1.04 11.94
C LEU A 398 12.02 -1.35 10.51
N GLY A 399 10.71 -1.48 10.27
CA GLY A 399 10.17 -1.66 8.92
C GLY A 399 10.52 -0.48 8.01
N ILE A 400 10.27 0.75 8.47
CA ILE A 400 10.63 1.98 7.70
C ILE A 400 12.14 2.12 7.56
N GLN A 401 12.92 1.87 8.62
CA GLN A 401 14.38 1.88 8.57
C GLN A 401 14.91 0.93 7.50
N SER A 402 14.36 -0.27 7.42
CA SER A 402 14.78 -1.29 6.45
C SER A 402 14.47 -0.86 5.01
N VAL A 403 13.29 -0.29 4.76
CA VAL A 403 12.95 0.27 3.43
C VAL A 403 13.80 1.49 3.11
N ALA A 404 14.11 2.35 4.08
CA ALA A 404 15.02 3.49 3.87
C ALA A 404 16.43 3.02 3.47
N ARG A 405 16.93 1.95 4.10
CA ARG A 405 18.21 1.33 3.76
C ARG A 405 18.22 0.76 2.33
N ASP A 406 17.12 0.16 1.90
CA ASP A 406 16.93 -0.28 0.51
C ASP A 406 16.97 0.90 -0.49
N LEU A 407 16.59 2.09 -0.05
CA LEU A 407 16.65 3.34 -0.81
C LEU A 407 17.96 4.14 -0.56
N GLY A 408 18.97 3.52 0.04
CA GLY A 408 20.30 4.11 0.22
C GLY A 408 20.41 5.12 1.38
N VAL A 409 19.50 5.07 2.37
CA VAL A 409 19.52 6.00 3.51
C VAL A 409 19.51 5.25 4.83
N GLU A 410 20.49 5.55 5.68
CA GLU A 410 20.52 5.04 7.05
C GLU A 410 19.77 6.00 7.98
N LEU A 411 18.73 5.46 8.64
CA LEU A 411 17.94 6.18 9.63
C LEU A 411 18.12 5.52 11.00
N ARG A 412 18.16 6.34 12.05
CA ARG A 412 18.13 5.88 13.43
C ARG A 412 16.78 6.25 14.04
N PRO A 413 15.90 5.25 14.29
CA PRO A 413 14.58 5.55 14.78
C PRO A 413 14.56 5.96 16.25
N GLU A 414 13.67 6.91 16.57
CA GLU A 414 13.30 7.30 17.93
C GLU A 414 11.84 6.89 18.17
N VAL A 415 11.60 6.04 19.16
CA VAL A 415 10.23 5.68 19.58
C VAL A 415 9.84 6.55 20.77
N HIS A 416 8.65 7.12 20.73
CA HIS A 416 8.13 8.05 21.71
C HIS A 416 6.85 7.49 22.32
N ALA A 417 6.78 7.46 23.67
CA ALA A 417 5.61 7.03 24.42
C ALA A 417 5.46 7.87 25.69
N ASP A 418 4.25 7.99 26.19
CA ASP A 418 3.97 8.77 27.42
C ASP A 418 3.98 7.93 28.69
N SER A 419 3.87 6.59 28.57
CA SER A 419 3.83 5.66 29.69
C SER A 419 5.21 5.39 30.31
N SER A 420 5.45 5.97 31.50
CA SER A 420 6.66 5.67 32.30
C SER A 420 6.79 4.20 32.66
N ALA A 421 5.65 3.49 32.84
CA ALA A 421 5.63 2.06 33.14
C ALA A 421 6.13 1.23 31.95
N ALA A 422 5.62 1.48 30.73
CA ALA A 422 6.07 0.81 29.51
C ALA A 422 7.56 1.11 29.23
N ILE A 423 7.99 2.36 29.33
CA ILE A 423 9.39 2.76 29.18
C ILE A 423 10.28 2.05 30.19
N GLY A 424 9.87 1.96 31.46
CA GLY A 424 10.59 1.25 32.50
C GLY A 424 10.76 -0.26 32.20
N ILE A 425 9.73 -0.89 31.60
CA ILE A 425 9.82 -2.29 31.16
C ILE A 425 10.81 -2.44 30.00
N CYS A 426 10.80 -1.54 29.02
CA CYS A 426 11.71 -1.59 27.87
C CYS A 426 13.17 -1.35 28.23
N ARG A 427 13.46 -0.54 29.26
CA ARG A 427 14.84 -0.19 29.69
C ARG A 427 15.49 -1.18 30.62
N ARG A 428 14.71 -2.00 31.35
CA ARG A 428 15.26 -3.03 32.24
C ARG A 428 15.67 -4.29 31.49
N SER A 429 16.40 -5.21 32.17
CA SER A 429 16.64 -6.55 31.67
C SER A 429 15.65 -7.54 32.26
N GLY A 430 15.08 -8.41 31.42
CA GLY A 430 14.21 -9.51 31.83
C GLY A 430 12.78 -9.09 32.21
N ILE A 431 12.00 -10.07 32.64
CA ILE A 431 10.55 -9.96 32.86
C ILE A 431 10.18 -9.06 34.06
N GLY A 432 11.01 -9.02 35.09
CA GLY A 432 10.73 -8.29 36.34
C GLY A 432 9.46 -8.78 37.02
N LYS A 433 8.58 -7.85 37.44
CA LYS A 433 7.31 -8.18 38.13
C LYS A 433 6.20 -8.66 37.17
N VAL A 434 6.34 -8.49 35.86
CA VAL A 434 5.28 -8.78 34.87
C VAL A 434 5.51 -10.17 34.26
N ARG A 435 5.32 -11.20 35.11
CA ARG A 435 5.73 -12.59 34.81
C ARG A 435 4.92 -13.28 33.70
N HIS A 436 3.74 -12.76 33.36
CA HIS A 436 2.84 -13.32 32.35
C HIS A 436 3.09 -12.76 30.95
N LEU A 437 3.99 -11.77 30.79
CA LEU A 437 4.35 -11.25 29.48
C LEU A 437 5.08 -12.32 28.66
N ALA A 438 4.68 -12.44 27.40
CA ALA A 438 5.38 -13.30 26.46
C ALA A 438 6.78 -12.74 26.16
N VAL A 439 7.78 -13.62 26.06
CA VAL A 439 9.16 -13.28 25.69
C VAL A 439 9.20 -12.47 24.38
N ALA A 440 8.28 -12.77 23.47
CA ALA A 440 8.11 -12.05 22.21
C ALA A 440 7.79 -10.55 22.37
N GLN A 441 7.42 -10.06 23.56
CA GLN A 441 7.24 -8.62 23.81
C GLN A 441 8.50 -7.96 24.37
N LEU A 442 9.48 -8.74 24.82
CA LEU A 442 10.67 -8.23 25.50
C LEU A 442 11.88 -8.01 24.56
N TRP A 443 11.77 -8.40 23.29
CA TRP A 443 12.83 -8.17 22.30
C TRP A 443 13.19 -6.68 22.15
N VAL A 444 12.25 -5.79 22.48
CA VAL A 444 12.48 -4.33 22.47
C VAL A 444 13.53 -3.91 23.50
N GLN A 445 13.76 -4.71 24.58
CA GLN A 445 14.80 -4.44 25.56
C GLN A 445 16.20 -4.53 24.93
N ASP A 446 16.40 -5.47 24.00
CA ASP A 446 17.66 -5.65 23.28
C ASP A 446 17.89 -4.48 22.31
N LEU A 447 16.87 -4.02 21.58
CA LEU A 447 16.96 -2.85 20.70
C LEU A 447 17.33 -1.58 21.44
N VAL A 448 16.74 -1.37 22.62
CA VAL A 448 17.06 -0.20 23.45
C VAL A 448 18.48 -0.30 24.01
N ARG A 449 18.92 -1.49 24.41
CA ARG A 449 20.25 -1.74 24.94
C ARG A 449 21.34 -1.60 23.87
N SER A 450 21.12 -2.16 22.69
CA SER A 450 22.05 -2.06 21.54
C SER A 450 22.10 -0.65 20.94
N LYS A 451 21.18 0.24 21.33
CA LYS A 451 21.01 1.59 20.77
C LYS A 451 20.66 1.57 19.26
N GLU A 452 20.13 0.48 18.78
CA GLU A 452 19.61 0.39 17.41
C GLU A 452 18.38 1.30 17.22
N CYS A 453 17.54 1.36 18.26
CA CYS A 453 16.45 2.33 18.38
C CYS A 453 16.53 3.01 19.75
N SER A 454 16.24 4.31 19.81
CA SER A 454 16.12 5.03 21.07
C SER A 454 14.65 5.10 21.54
N LEU A 455 14.45 5.17 22.87
CA LEU A 455 13.12 5.27 23.46
C LEU A 455 13.03 6.52 24.34
N HIS A 456 12.08 7.38 24.02
CA HIS A 456 11.89 8.68 24.65
C HIS A 456 10.53 8.80 25.30
N LYS A 457 10.49 9.55 26.42
CA LYS A 457 9.24 9.95 27.05
C LYS A 457 8.74 11.23 26.42
N VAL A 458 7.45 11.29 26.11
CA VAL A 458 6.70 12.50 25.77
C VAL A 458 5.65 12.81 26.80
N LEU A 459 5.15 14.03 26.81
CA LEU A 459 3.97 14.39 27.58
C LEU A 459 2.75 13.79 26.89
N GLY A 460 1.86 13.19 27.69
CA GLY A 460 0.56 12.68 27.22
C GLY A 460 -0.44 13.78 26.94
#